data_6b2dc472131cafc5434cfde9045fa00f
#
_entry.id   6b2dc472131cafc5434cfde9045fa00f
#
_cell.length_a   1.000
_cell.length_b   1.000
_cell.length_c   1.000
_cell.angle_alpha   90.00
_cell.angle_beta   90.00
_cell.angle_gamma   90.00
#
_symmetry.space_group_name_H-M   'P 1'
#
loop_
_entity.id
_entity.type
_entity.pdbx_description
1 polymer ?
#
loop_
_entity_poly.entity_id
_entity_poly.type
_entity_poly.pdbx_seq_one_letter_code
_entity_poly.pdbx_strand_id
1 'polypeptide(L)'
;MESDRMISGNSQPDEERQDRAIRPKRLVDYVGQQELRAQMEIFIQAATARKEALDHVLIFGPPGLGKTTLANIIATEMCVNIRQTSGPVLEKAGDLAALLTNLEAHDVLFIDEIHRLSPAVEEILYPAMEDYQLDLMIGEGPAARSIKLDLPPFTLVGATTRAGLLTSPLRDRFGIVQRLEFYTVEELASIAMRSANVLGISMEPQGAYEIARRSRGTPRIANRLLRRVRDYAEVKANGVITEIISVQALDMLRVDTNGFDALDRKLLMAMIDNFSGGPVGLDTLAAAINEERGTIEDVLEPYLLQQGFIMRTPRGRVVTQQAYLHFGMKPPKSLGVSGDLFE
;
A
#
# COMPACT_ATOMS: atom_id res chain seq x y z
N MET A 1 1.90 -23.22 -12.87
CA MET A 1 1.11 -23.33 -11.64
C MET A 1 1.50 -22.13 -10.78
N GLU A 2 0.74 -21.04 -10.87
CA GLU A 2 0.86 -19.93 -9.93
C GLU A 2 0.44 -20.47 -8.57
N SER A 3 1.42 -20.69 -7.72
CA SER A 3 1.16 -21.06 -6.33
C SER A 3 0.42 -19.91 -5.68
N ASP A 4 -0.74 -20.19 -5.10
CA ASP A 4 -1.55 -19.33 -4.25
C ASP A 4 -0.65 -18.64 -3.21
N ARG A 5 -0.18 -17.44 -3.54
CA ARG A 5 0.68 -16.65 -2.64
C ARG A 5 -0.22 -16.06 -1.57
N MET A 6 -0.15 -16.60 -0.36
CA MET A 6 -0.94 -16.13 0.79
C MET A 6 -0.69 -14.66 1.14
N ILE A 7 0.46 -14.11 0.75
CA ILE A 7 0.88 -12.74 0.99
C ILE A 7 1.23 -12.03 -0.33
N SER A 8 0.56 -12.35 -1.45
CA SER A 8 0.79 -11.64 -2.71
C SER A 8 0.16 -10.24 -2.68
N GLY A 9 0.81 -9.29 -3.33
CA GLY A 9 0.26 -7.93 -3.50
C GLY A 9 -0.96 -7.86 -4.42
N ASN A 10 -1.27 -8.92 -5.19
CA ASN A 10 -2.39 -8.98 -6.12
C ASN A 10 -3.61 -9.62 -5.45
N SER A 11 -4.75 -8.95 -5.50
CA SER A 11 -6.04 -9.44 -5.01
C SER A 11 -6.81 -10.15 -6.12
N GLN A 12 -7.58 -11.20 -5.77
CA GLN A 12 -8.54 -11.80 -6.68
C GLN A 12 -9.83 -10.96 -6.73
N PRO A 13 -10.61 -10.96 -7.83
CA PRO A 13 -11.81 -10.12 -7.98
C PRO A 13 -12.86 -10.30 -6.87
N ASP A 14 -13.03 -11.50 -6.33
CA ASP A 14 -13.97 -11.77 -5.24
C ASP A 14 -13.43 -11.28 -3.88
N GLU A 15 -12.12 -11.34 -3.67
CA GLU A 15 -11.47 -10.75 -2.49
C GLU A 15 -11.63 -9.23 -2.50
N GLU A 16 -11.54 -8.58 -3.66
CA GLU A 16 -11.74 -7.13 -3.78
C GLU A 16 -13.16 -6.69 -3.42
N ARG A 17 -14.19 -7.46 -3.79
CA ARG A 17 -15.57 -7.16 -3.40
C ARG A 17 -15.77 -7.23 -1.91
N GLN A 18 -15.24 -8.26 -1.26
CA GLN A 18 -15.32 -8.42 0.19
C GLN A 18 -14.48 -7.35 0.90
N ASP A 19 -13.29 -7.03 0.38
CA ASP A 19 -12.47 -5.96 0.91
C ASP A 19 -13.17 -4.60 0.84
N ARG A 20 -13.93 -4.32 -0.22
CA ARG A 20 -14.71 -3.08 -0.32
C ARG A 20 -15.78 -2.98 0.77
N ALA A 21 -16.42 -4.09 1.15
CA ALA A 21 -17.46 -4.11 2.18
C ALA A 21 -16.92 -3.77 3.58
N ILE A 22 -15.69 -4.20 3.90
CA ILE A 22 -15.06 -3.98 5.21
C ILE A 22 -14.25 -2.68 5.32
N ARG A 23 -14.03 -1.97 4.19
CA ARG A 23 -13.30 -0.70 4.21
C ARG A 23 -14.05 0.36 5.03
N PRO A 24 -13.34 1.13 5.87
CA PRO A 24 -13.95 2.28 6.53
C PRO A 24 -14.41 3.30 5.50
N LYS A 25 -15.57 3.89 5.72
CA LYS A 25 -16.16 4.92 4.84
C LYS A 25 -15.94 6.32 5.37
N ARG A 26 -15.69 6.48 6.67
CA ARG A 26 -15.50 7.75 7.34
C ARG A 26 -14.16 7.81 8.05
N LEU A 27 -13.66 9.01 8.27
CA LEU A 27 -12.41 9.25 8.97
C LEU A 27 -12.45 8.75 10.42
N VAL A 28 -13.61 8.82 11.07
CA VAL A 28 -13.82 8.30 12.44
C VAL A 28 -13.63 6.78 12.53
N ASP A 29 -13.94 6.06 11.47
CA ASP A 29 -13.79 4.59 11.39
C ASP A 29 -12.39 4.15 10.93
N TYR A 30 -11.56 5.10 10.52
CA TYR A 30 -10.20 4.84 10.01
C TYR A 30 -9.25 4.70 11.20
N VAL A 31 -8.91 3.46 11.55
CA VAL A 31 -8.03 3.12 12.67
C VAL A 31 -6.57 3.43 12.31
N GLY A 32 -5.80 3.89 13.29
CA GLY A 32 -4.37 4.20 13.13
C GLY A 32 -4.09 5.52 12.44
N GLN A 33 -2.83 5.75 12.07
CA GLN A 33 -2.37 6.94 11.34
C GLN A 33 -2.83 8.25 12.00
N GLN A 34 -2.66 8.39 13.33
CA GLN A 34 -3.28 9.45 14.14
C GLN A 34 -2.97 10.85 13.65
N GLU A 35 -1.71 11.15 13.35
CA GLU A 35 -1.29 12.48 12.86
C GLU A 35 -1.92 12.82 11.51
N LEU A 36 -1.89 11.86 10.59
CA LEU A 36 -2.51 12.00 9.28
C LEU A 36 -4.02 12.26 9.41
N ARG A 37 -4.70 11.50 10.27
CA ARG A 37 -6.15 11.68 10.51
C ARG A 37 -6.46 13.07 11.02
N ALA A 38 -5.73 13.55 12.04
CA ALA A 38 -5.93 14.87 12.61
C ALA A 38 -5.71 15.98 11.57
N GLN A 39 -4.68 15.88 10.73
CA GLN A 39 -4.42 16.83 9.65
C GLN A 39 -5.53 16.79 8.59
N MET A 40 -5.90 15.59 8.11
CA MET A 40 -6.94 15.45 7.09
C MET A 40 -8.30 15.92 7.58
N GLU A 41 -8.64 15.72 8.84
CA GLU A 41 -9.87 16.24 9.44
C GLU A 41 -9.95 17.76 9.35
N ILE A 42 -8.86 18.45 9.71
CA ILE A 42 -8.77 19.92 9.62
C ILE A 42 -8.91 20.40 8.17
N PHE A 43 -8.17 19.78 7.23
CA PHE A 43 -8.16 20.20 5.84
C PHE A 43 -9.54 20.00 5.18
N ILE A 44 -10.16 18.84 5.41
CA ILE A 44 -11.50 18.54 4.87
C ILE A 44 -12.55 19.47 5.48
N GLN A 45 -12.55 19.71 6.78
CA GLN A 45 -13.49 20.62 7.42
C GLN A 45 -13.32 22.05 6.89
N ALA A 46 -12.10 22.52 6.72
CA ALA A 46 -11.80 23.85 6.19
C ALA A 46 -12.29 24.01 4.73
N ALA A 47 -11.98 23.05 3.84
CA ALA A 47 -12.43 23.08 2.45
C ALA A 47 -13.97 23.03 2.35
N THR A 48 -14.61 22.16 3.13
CA THR A 48 -16.08 22.05 3.19
C THR A 48 -16.73 23.34 3.69
N ALA A 49 -16.17 23.98 4.72
CA ALA A 49 -16.69 25.24 5.26
C ALA A 49 -16.60 26.39 4.23
N ARG A 50 -15.55 26.43 3.41
CA ARG A 50 -15.37 27.41 2.34
C ARG A 50 -16.12 27.07 1.06
N LYS A 51 -16.66 25.84 0.96
CA LYS A 51 -17.28 25.28 -0.26
C LYS A 51 -16.32 25.26 -1.44
N GLU A 52 -15.09 24.86 -1.19
CA GLU A 52 -14.01 24.76 -2.16
C GLU A 52 -13.60 23.30 -2.36
N ALA A 53 -12.94 23.00 -3.49
CA ALA A 53 -12.23 21.74 -3.64
C ALA A 53 -11.11 21.66 -2.60
N LEU A 54 -10.83 20.44 -2.10
CA LEU A 54 -9.66 20.19 -1.26
C LEU A 54 -8.40 20.37 -2.12
N ASP A 55 -7.32 20.88 -1.55
CA ASP A 55 -6.01 20.88 -2.20
C ASP A 55 -5.65 19.47 -2.68
N HIS A 56 -4.87 19.39 -3.77
CA HIS A 56 -4.44 18.08 -4.29
C HIS A 56 -3.62 17.31 -3.27
N VAL A 57 -3.92 16.02 -3.12
CA VAL A 57 -3.36 15.14 -2.08
C VAL A 57 -2.48 14.07 -2.70
N LEU A 58 -1.24 13.96 -2.25
CA LEU A 58 -0.35 12.83 -2.55
C LEU A 58 -0.29 11.89 -1.35
N ILE A 59 -0.67 10.62 -1.57
CA ILE A 59 -0.61 9.58 -0.55
C ILE A 59 0.43 8.56 -0.96
N PHE A 60 1.47 8.35 -0.14
CA PHE A 60 2.52 7.39 -0.45
C PHE A 60 2.84 6.47 0.72
N GLY A 61 3.40 5.31 0.41
CA GLY A 61 3.78 4.29 1.39
C GLY A 61 3.66 2.88 0.84
N PRO A 62 4.11 1.87 1.59
CA PRO A 62 4.04 0.47 1.21
C PRO A 62 2.66 0.01 0.73
N PRO A 63 2.57 -1.08 -0.05
CA PRO A 63 1.28 -1.60 -0.50
C PRO A 63 0.44 -2.13 0.68
N GLY A 64 -0.88 -2.07 0.55
CA GLY A 64 -1.80 -2.64 1.56
C GLY A 64 -2.09 -1.79 2.78
N LEU A 65 -1.55 -0.57 2.88
CA LEU A 65 -1.74 0.33 4.03
C LEU A 65 -3.02 1.17 3.98
N GLY A 66 -3.79 1.14 2.87
CA GLY A 66 -5.07 1.84 2.80
C GLY A 66 -5.08 3.14 2.00
N LYS A 67 -4.14 3.37 1.06
CA LYS A 67 -4.11 4.55 0.18
C LYS A 67 -5.44 4.79 -0.55
N THR A 68 -5.94 3.78 -1.22
CA THR A 68 -7.26 3.82 -1.90
C THR A 68 -8.42 4.04 -0.92
N THR A 69 -8.32 3.48 0.29
CA THR A 69 -9.33 3.67 1.33
C THR A 69 -9.39 5.12 1.77
N LEU A 70 -8.25 5.76 1.99
CA LEU A 70 -8.18 7.17 2.37
C LEU A 70 -8.75 8.08 1.27
N ALA A 71 -8.47 7.80 -0.01
CA ALA A 71 -9.07 8.55 -1.12
C ALA A 71 -10.60 8.47 -1.13
N ASN A 72 -11.17 7.28 -0.86
CA ASN A 72 -12.62 7.12 -0.74
C ASN A 72 -13.21 7.86 0.48
N ILE A 73 -12.48 7.86 1.59
CA ILE A 73 -12.88 8.62 2.79
C ILE A 73 -12.92 10.12 2.49
N ILE A 74 -11.88 10.65 1.84
CA ILE A 74 -11.84 12.07 1.44
C ILE A 74 -13.08 12.44 0.65
N ALA A 75 -13.42 11.69 -0.40
CA ALA A 75 -14.61 11.96 -1.22
C ALA A 75 -15.91 11.85 -0.40
N THR A 76 -16.00 10.86 0.49
CA THR A 76 -17.19 10.68 1.35
C THR A 76 -17.35 11.83 2.34
N GLU A 77 -16.29 12.26 3.00
CA GLU A 77 -16.32 13.38 3.96
C GLU A 77 -16.58 14.73 3.29
N MET A 78 -16.08 14.91 2.05
CA MET A 78 -16.37 16.07 1.22
C MET A 78 -17.77 16.04 0.59
N CYS A 79 -18.49 14.89 0.69
CA CYS A 79 -19.81 14.67 0.08
C CYS A 79 -19.79 14.85 -1.46
N VAL A 80 -18.75 14.40 -2.14
CA VAL A 80 -18.56 14.48 -3.59
C VAL A 80 -18.35 13.11 -4.21
N ASN A 81 -18.41 13.04 -5.55
CA ASN A 81 -18.13 11.80 -6.28
C ASN A 81 -16.62 11.54 -6.34
N ILE A 82 -16.26 10.27 -6.53
CA ILE A 82 -14.89 9.85 -6.80
C ILE A 82 -14.81 9.10 -8.13
N ARG A 83 -13.91 9.55 -9.00
CA ARG A 83 -13.49 8.81 -10.18
C ARG A 83 -12.16 8.15 -9.89
N GLN A 84 -12.05 6.86 -10.19
CA GLN A 84 -10.85 6.07 -9.87
C GLN A 84 -10.23 5.51 -11.13
N THR A 85 -8.91 5.67 -11.23
CA THR A 85 -8.09 5.11 -12.31
C THR A 85 -6.71 4.75 -11.76
N SER A 86 -5.81 4.29 -12.61
CA SER A 86 -4.41 4.04 -12.26
C SER A 86 -3.46 4.52 -13.34
N GLY A 87 -2.21 4.84 -12.97
CA GLY A 87 -1.19 5.28 -13.92
C GLY A 87 -1.06 4.37 -15.14
N PRO A 88 -0.96 3.02 -14.98
CA PRO A 88 -0.86 2.10 -16.11
C PRO A 88 -2.04 2.09 -17.07
N VAL A 89 -3.23 2.50 -16.65
CA VAL A 89 -4.44 2.56 -17.49
C VAL A 89 -4.47 3.84 -18.34
N LEU A 90 -3.81 4.89 -17.86
CA LEU A 90 -3.72 6.19 -18.57
C LEU A 90 -2.54 6.15 -19.56
N GLU A 91 -2.74 5.50 -20.69
CA GLU A 91 -1.69 5.36 -21.71
C GLU A 91 -1.50 6.64 -22.53
N LYS A 92 -2.59 7.36 -22.79
CA LYS A 92 -2.62 8.52 -23.70
C LYS A 92 -3.23 9.75 -23.01
N ALA A 93 -2.82 10.89 -23.48
CA ALA A 93 -3.37 12.19 -23.11
C ALA A 93 -4.90 12.25 -23.18
N GLY A 94 -5.50 11.63 -24.21
CA GLY A 94 -6.95 11.57 -24.38
C GLY A 94 -7.68 10.79 -23.29
N ASP A 95 -7.05 9.78 -22.70
CA ASP A 95 -7.66 8.97 -21.63
C ASP A 95 -7.85 9.83 -20.36
N LEU A 96 -6.83 10.62 -20.02
CA LEU A 96 -6.92 11.56 -18.90
C LEU A 96 -7.91 12.70 -19.20
N ALA A 97 -7.87 13.26 -20.41
CA ALA A 97 -8.78 14.31 -20.84
C ALA A 97 -10.25 13.89 -20.71
N ALA A 98 -10.57 12.66 -21.13
CA ALA A 98 -11.92 12.10 -21.02
C ALA A 98 -12.38 11.97 -19.56
N LEU A 99 -11.47 11.65 -18.63
CA LEU A 99 -11.79 11.60 -17.21
C LEU A 99 -12.01 13.00 -16.62
N LEU A 100 -11.13 13.95 -16.92
CA LEU A 100 -11.18 15.31 -16.40
C LEU A 100 -12.43 16.08 -16.87
N THR A 101 -12.81 15.93 -18.13
CA THR A 101 -14.01 16.60 -18.70
C THR A 101 -15.34 16.06 -18.17
N ASN A 102 -15.32 14.87 -17.54
CA ASN A 102 -16.49 14.27 -16.90
C ASN A 102 -16.57 14.48 -15.38
N LEU A 103 -15.68 15.28 -14.80
CA LEU A 103 -15.75 15.66 -13.40
C LEU A 103 -16.79 16.76 -13.17
N GLU A 104 -17.48 16.67 -12.06
CA GLU A 104 -18.31 17.76 -11.53
C GLU A 104 -17.49 18.62 -10.54
N ALA A 105 -18.01 19.77 -10.18
CA ALA A 105 -17.32 20.66 -9.25
C ALA A 105 -17.05 19.98 -7.91
N HIS A 106 -15.79 20.06 -7.48
CA HIS A 106 -15.24 19.50 -6.25
C HIS A 106 -15.07 17.96 -6.23
N ASP A 107 -15.39 17.28 -7.32
CA ASP A 107 -15.18 15.83 -7.42
C ASP A 107 -13.73 15.44 -7.13
N VAL A 108 -13.54 14.20 -6.70
CA VAL A 108 -12.21 13.60 -6.47
C VAL A 108 -11.83 12.75 -7.66
N LEU A 109 -10.69 13.03 -8.27
CA LEU A 109 -10.00 12.14 -9.20
C LEU A 109 -8.91 11.38 -8.45
N PHE A 110 -9.05 10.06 -8.33
CA PHE A 110 -8.05 9.20 -7.72
C PHE A 110 -7.23 8.47 -8.77
N ILE A 111 -5.90 8.62 -8.74
CA ILE A 111 -4.95 7.93 -9.63
C ILE A 111 -4.03 7.05 -8.76
N ASP A 112 -4.24 5.72 -8.82
CA ASP A 112 -3.32 4.78 -8.16
C ASP A 112 -2.06 4.59 -9.01
N GLU A 113 -0.93 4.27 -8.35
CA GLU A 113 0.39 4.12 -8.99
C GLU A 113 0.73 5.31 -9.92
N ILE A 114 0.47 6.53 -9.44
CA ILE A 114 0.63 7.77 -10.23
C ILE A 114 2.06 7.96 -10.78
N HIS A 115 3.08 7.36 -10.16
CA HIS A 115 4.47 7.35 -10.65
C HIS A 115 4.66 6.60 -11.98
N ARG A 116 3.64 5.90 -12.46
CA ARG A 116 3.64 5.17 -13.73
C ARG A 116 2.97 5.92 -14.86
N LEU A 117 2.59 7.17 -14.65
CA LEU A 117 2.11 8.03 -15.74
C LEU A 117 3.20 8.25 -16.79
N SER A 118 2.79 8.30 -18.06
CA SER A 118 3.71 8.69 -19.12
C SER A 118 3.96 10.21 -19.08
N PRO A 119 5.12 10.70 -19.53
CA PRO A 119 5.39 12.14 -19.58
C PRO A 119 4.31 12.95 -20.32
N ALA A 120 3.74 12.40 -21.40
CA ALA A 120 2.68 13.05 -22.17
C ALA A 120 1.38 13.22 -21.36
N VAL A 121 1.08 12.31 -20.45
CA VAL A 121 -0.07 12.41 -19.53
C VAL A 121 0.22 13.37 -18.39
N GLU A 122 1.44 13.37 -17.85
CA GLU A 122 1.85 14.33 -16.82
C GLU A 122 1.76 15.79 -17.32
N GLU A 123 2.21 16.06 -18.56
CA GLU A 123 2.18 17.41 -19.16
C GLU A 123 0.76 17.98 -19.23
N ILE A 124 -0.25 17.14 -19.47
CA ILE A 124 -1.65 17.57 -19.44
C ILE A 124 -2.17 17.74 -18.02
N LEU A 125 -1.68 16.97 -17.09
CA LEU A 125 -2.09 17.03 -15.70
C LEU A 125 -1.65 18.33 -15.02
N TYR A 126 -0.50 18.89 -15.40
CA TYR A 126 0.01 20.11 -14.78
C TYR A 126 -0.96 21.31 -14.86
N PRO A 127 -1.39 21.78 -16.05
CA PRO A 127 -2.34 22.89 -16.13
C PRO A 127 -3.71 22.54 -15.55
N ALA A 128 -4.10 21.27 -15.58
CA ALA A 128 -5.34 20.82 -14.95
C ALA A 128 -5.30 20.96 -13.42
N MET A 129 -4.13 20.75 -12.79
CA MET A 129 -3.95 20.91 -11.34
C MET A 129 -3.78 22.37 -10.92
N GLU A 130 -3.07 23.19 -11.71
CA GLU A 130 -2.75 24.57 -11.34
C GLU A 130 -3.88 25.54 -11.65
N ASP A 131 -4.41 25.46 -12.87
CA ASP A 131 -5.32 26.46 -13.43
C ASP A 131 -6.73 25.92 -13.69
N TYR A 132 -6.99 24.64 -13.41
CA TYR A 132 -8.21 23.93 -13.81
C TYR A 132 -8.49 24.09 -15.31
N GLN A 133 -7.44 23.97 -16.12
CA GLN A 133 -7.50 24.07 -17.57
C GLN A 133 -6.91 22.83 -18.23
N LEU A 134 -7.49 22.43 -19.33
CA LEU A 134 -7.04 21.32 -20.14
C LEU A 134 -6.59 21.84 -21.50
N ASP A 135 -5.32 21.67 -21.83
CA ASP A 135 -4.76 22.01 -23.14
C ASP A 135 -4.78 20.79 -24.05
N LEU A 136 -5.61 20.83 -25.10
CA LEU A 136 -5.72 19.73 -26.06
C LEU A 136 -5.24 20.19 -27.45
N MET A 137 -4.35 19.39 -28.04
CA MET A 137 -3.99 19.55 -29.46
C MET A 137 -4.98 18.79 -30.33
N ILE A 138 -5.68 19.49 -31.20
CA ILE A 138 -6.61 18.91 -32.18
C ILE A 138 -6.04 19.05 -33.58
N GLY A 139 -6.00 17.92 -34.32
CA GLY A 139 -5.42 17.82 -35.66
C GLY A 139 -3.98 17.33 -35.65
N GLU A 140 -3.43 17.12 -36.83
CA GLU A 140 -2.06 16.64 -37.02
C GLU A 140 -1.27 17.61 -37.90
N GLY A 141 0.05 17.64 -37.71
CA GLY A 141 0.99 18.44 -38.50
C GLY A 141 0.81 19.96 -38.33
N PRO A 142 1.14 20.76 -39.37
CA PRO A 142 1.11 22.22 -39.29
C PRO A 142 -0.28 22.85 -39.08
N ALA A 143 -1.35 22.06 -39.26
CA ALA A 143 -2.73 22.47 -39.05
C ALA A 143 -3.25 22.17 -37.63
N ALA A 144 -2.45 21.58 -36.77
CA ALA A 144 -2.82 21.30 -35.39
C ALA A 144 -3.11 22.62 -34.64
N ARG A 145 -4.18 22.62 -33.86
CA ARG A 145 -4.60 23.77 -33.03
C ARG A 145 -4.69 23.36 -31.58
N SER A 146 -4.19 24.20 -30.67
CA SER A 146 -4.44 24.04 -29.24
C SER A 146 -5.81 24.61 -28.91
N ILE A 147 -6.60 23.82 -28.17
CA ILE A 147 -7.87 24.26 -27.58
C ILE A 147 -7.71 24.16 -26.07
N LYS A 148 -8.01 25.27 -25.38
CA LYS A 148 -8.10 25.33 -23.92
C LYS A 148 -9.53 25.09 -23.49
N LEU A 149 -9.74 24.14 -22.59
CA LEU A 149 -11.03 23.85 -21.97
C LEU A 149 -10.91 24.15 -20.47
N ASP A 150 -11.84 24.95 -19.95
CA ASP A 150 -11.95 25.14 -18.50
C ASP A 150 -12.56 23.92 -17.85
N LEU A 151 -11.97 23.49 -16.75
CA LEU A 151 -12.44 22.38 -15.92
C LEU A 151 -13.10 22.92 -14.66
N PRO A 152 -14.11 22.23 -14.11
CA PRO A 152 -14.59 22.56 -12.77
C PRO A 152 -13.47 22.31 -11.76
N PRO A 153 -13.36 23.10 -10.68
CA PRO A 153 -12.42 22.83 -9.60
C PRO A 153 -12.60 21.40 -9.07
N PHE A 154 -11.52 20.65 -8.96
CA PHE A 154 -11.54 19.25 -8.51
C PHE A 154 -10.35 18.98 -7.60
N THR A 155 -10.40 17.87 -6.87
CA THR A 155 -9.29 17.37 -6.05
C THR A 155 -8.62 16.18 -6.72
N LEU A 156 -7.34 16.28 -7.05
CA LEU A 156 -6.55 15.12 -7.43
C LEU A 156 -6.02 14.43 -6.17
N VAL A 157 -6.28 13.13 -6.03
CA VAL A 157 -5.65 12.28 -5.03
C VAL A 157 -4.74 11.29 -5.75
N GLY A 158 -3.43 11.54 -5.71
CA GLY A 158 -2.41 10.64 -6.25
C GLY A 158 -1.96 9.63 -5.21
N ALA A 159 -1.87 8.36 -5.58
CA ALA A 159 -1.30 7.32 -4.71
C ALA A 159 -0.08 6.66 -5.35
N THR A 160 0.93 6.36 -4.55
CA THR A 160 2.14 5.67 -5.02
C THR A 160 2.79 4.82 -3.93
N THR A 161 3.42 3.73 -4.32
CA THR A 161 4.34 2.97 -3.47
C THR A 161 5.75 3.54 -3.53
N ARG A 162 6.09 4.32 -4.57
CA ARG A 162 7.44 4.79 -4.90
C ARG A 162 7.47 6.30 -5.12
N ALA A 163 7.33 7.08 -4.05
CA ALA A 163 7.33 8.55 -4.13
C ALA A 163 8.61 9.13 -4.78
N GLY A 164 9.74 8.45 -4.65
CA GLY A 164 10.99 8.86 -5.28
C GLY A 164 11.04 8.74 -6.81
N LEU A 165 10.07 8.06 -7.43
CA LEU A 165 9.96 7.97 -8.89
C LEU A 165 9.06 9.06 -9.49
N LEU A 166 8.36 9.84 -8.67
CA LEU A 166 7.61 11.00 -9.14
C LEU A 166 8.55 12.09 -9.62
N THR A 167 8.19 12.71 -10.73
CA THR A 167 8.90 13.92 -11.20
C THR A 167 8.73 15.04 -10.19
N SER A 168 9.76 15.88 -10.02
CA SER A 168 9.66 17.03 -9.11
C SER A 168 8.49 17.97 -9.49
N PRO A 169 8.28 18.30 -10.79
CA PRO A 169 7.16 19.14 -11.18
C PRO A 169 5.78 18.58 -10.77
N LEU A 170 5.56 17.27 -10.88
CA LEU A 170 4.30 16.67 -10.44
C LEU A 170 4.17 16.69 -8.92
N ARG A 171 5.22 16.34 -8.20
CA ARG A 171 5.19 16.28 -6.75
C ARG A 171 4.93 17.65 -6.11
N ASP A 172 5.54 18.71 -6.65
CA ASP A 172 5.46 20.05 -6.08
C ASP A 172 4.05 20.70 -6.25
N ARG A 173 3.18 20.09 -7.07
CA ARG A 173 1.78 20.51 -7.26
C ARG A 173 0.81 19.91 -6.24
N PHE A 174 1.27 18.98 -5.40
CA PHE A 174 0.45 18.48 -4.30
C PHE A 174 0.60 19.36 -3.07
N GLY A 175 -0.47 20.08 -2.71
CA GLY A 175 -0.51 20.92 -1.50
C GLY A 175 -0.52 20.10 -0.21
N ILE A 176 -1.05 18.87 -0.26
CA ILE A 176 -1.13 17.96 0.88
C ILE A 176 -0.34 16.68 0.56
N VAL A 177 0.67 16.37 1.36
CA VAL A 177 1.50 15.17 1.17
C VAL A 177 1.42 14.30 2.42
N GLN A 178 0.91 13.07 2.26
CA GLN A 178 0.66 12.13 3.35
C GLN A 178 1.42 10.83 3.16
N ARG A 179 2.22 10.47 4.16
CA ARG A 179 2.92 9.20 4.22
C ARG A 179 2.14 8.22 5.09
N LEU A 180 1.79 7.06 4.54
CA LEU A 180 1.25 5.96 5.34
C LEU A 180 2.38 5.11 5.91
N GLU A 181 2.27 4.83 7.19
CA GLU A 181 3.20 3.97 7.92
C GLU A 181 2.59 2.61 8.22
N PHE A 182 3.44 1.64 8.55
CA PHE A 182 2.96 0.35 9.01
C PHE A 182 2.19 0.50 10.31
N TYR A 183 1.14 -0.28 10.46
CA TYR A 183 0.28 -0.28 11.64
C TYR A 183 0.91 -1.08 12.79
N THR A 184 0.62 -0.70 14.01
CA THR A 184 0.96 -1.48 15.19
C THR A 184 0.09 -2.75 15.28
N VAL A 185 0.49 -3.69 16.12
CA VAL A 185 -0.29 -4.92 16.33
C VAL A 185 -1.66 -4.60 16.92
N GLU A 186 -1.73 -3.64 17.83
CA GLU A 186 -2.96 -3.20 18.52
C GLU A 186 -3.94 -2.56 17.52
N GLU A 187 -3.43 -1.71 16.63
CA GLU A 187 -4.22 -1.11 15.55
C GLU A 187 -4.77 -2.18 14.59
N LEU A 188 -3.93 -3.13 14.19
CA LEU A 188 -4.35 -4.23 13.33
C LEU A 188 -5.34 -5.17 14.01
N ALA A 189 -5.19 -5.44 15.32
CA ALA A 189 -6.17 -6.21 16.08
C ALA A 189 -7.53 -5.50 16.10
N SER A 190 -7.54 -4.18 16.28
CA SER A 190 -8.76 -3.36 16.21
C SER A 190 -9.39 -3.41 14.81
N ILE A 191 -8.57 -3.34 13.74
CA ILE A 191 -9.04 -3.47 12.36
C ILE A 191 -9.62 -4.87 12.11
N ALA A 192 -8.96 -5.93 12.58
CA ALA A 192 -9.42 -7.31 12.43
C ALA A 192 -10.77 -7.51 13.17
N MET A 193 -10.90 -7.03 14.41
CA MET A 193 -12.15 -7.08 15.18
C MET A 193 -13.28 -6.35 14.46
N ARG A 194 -13.05 -5.13 13.99
CA ARG A 194 -14.03 -4.38 13.22
C ARG A 194 -14.44 -5.11 11.95
N SER A 195 -13.46 -5.67 11.21
CA SER A 195 -13.72 -6.43 9.99
C SER A 195 -14.53 -7.70 10.27
N ALA A 196 -14.22 -8.42 11.36
CA ALA A 196 -14.98 -9.59 11.80
C ALA A 196 -16.43 -9.22 12.12
N ASN A 197 -16.65 -8.12 12.85
CA ASN A 197 -18.01 -7.63 13.15
C ASN A 197 -18.81 -7.30 11.89
N VAL A 198 -18.20 -6.62 10.90
CA VAL A 198 -18.86 -6.30 9.62
C VAL A 198 -19.20 -7.57 8.84
N LEU A 199 -18.36 -8.60 8.92
CA LEU A 199 -18.58 -9.89 8.24
C LEU A 199 -19.46 -10.87 9.03
N GLY A 200 -19.91 -10.50 10.24
CA GLY A 200 -20.71 -11.38 11.10
C GLY A 200 -19.92 -12.56 11.68
N ILE A 201 -18.60 -12.42 11.82
CA ILE A 201 -17.70 -13.46 12.33
C ILE A 201 -17.55 -13.30 13.84
N SER A 202 -17.78 -14.38 14.61
CA SER A 202 -17.50 -14.40 16.03
C SER A 202 -16.02 -14.55 16.28
N MET A 203 -15.40 -13.56 16.94
CA MET A 203 -13.95 -13.55 17.20
C MET A 203 -13.64 -13.01 18.59
N GLU A 204 -12.72 -13.67 19.29
CA GLU A 204 -12.19 -13.22 20.56
C GLU A 204 -11.02 -12.22 20.36
N PRO A 205 -10.78 -11.29 21.30
CA PRO A 205 -9.69 -10.32 21.20
C PRO A 205 -8.31 -10.97 21.03
N GLN A 206 -8.06 -12.10 21.68
CA GLN A 206 -6.80 -12.85 21.58
C GLN A 206 -6.61 -13.47 20.20
N GLY A 207 -7.70 -13.93 19.57
CA GLY A 207 -7.69 -14.41 18.20
C GLY A 207 -7.36 -13.28 17.20
N ALA A 208 -7.94 -12.09 17.41
CA ALA A 208 -7.62 -10.90 16.63
C ALA A 208 -6.16 -10.48 16.79
N TYR A 209 -5.64 -10.51 18.01
CA TYR A 209 -4.24 -10.16 18.30
C TYR A 209 -3.25 -11.10 17.59
N GLU A 210 -3.53 -12.41 17.58
CA GLU A 210 -2.69 -13.40 16.90
C GLU A 210 -2.69 -13.19 15.37
N ILE A 211 -3.85 -12.90 14.76
CA ILE A 211 -3.95 -12.53 13.35
C ILE A 211 -3.15 -11.23 13.09
N ALA A 212 -3.34 -10.22 13.92
CA ALA A 212 -2.68 -8.93 13.79
C ALA A 212 -1.16 -9.04 13.84
N ARG A 213 -0.63 -9.82 14.80
CA ARG A 213 0.81 -10.04 15.00
C ARG A 213 1.48 -10.62 13.75
N ARG A 214 0.79 -11.51 13.03
CA ARG A 214 1.29 -12.14 11.79
C ARG A 214 0.93 -11.36 10.52
N SER A 215 0.33 -10.15 10.65
CA SER A 215 -0.18 -9.37 9.50
C SER A 215 0.82 -8.38 8.88
N ARG A 216 2.09 -8.43 9.28
CA ARG A 216 3.17 -7.63 8.68
C ARG A 216 2.88 -6.12 8.67
N GLY A 217 2.22 -5.60 9.69
CA GLY A 217 1.90 -4.18 9.77
C GLY A 217 0.90 -3.67 8.74
N THR A 218 0.18 -4.55 8.00
CA THR A 218 -0.69 -4.12 6.90
C THR A 218 -2.14 -4.59 7.06
N PRO A 219 -3.14 -3.67 6.97
CA PRO A 219 -4.55 -4.00 7.04
C PRO A 219 -5.02 -5.02 5.97
N ARG A 220 -4.46 -4.96 4.76
CA ARG A 220 -4.80 -5.90 3.68
C ARG A 220 -4.47 -7.34 4.07
N ILE A 221 -3.28 -7.56 4.65
CA ILE A 221 -2.86 -8.90 5.11
C ILE A 221 -3.72 -9.32 6.30
N ALA A 222 -3.99 -8.44 7.27
CA ALA A 222 -4.84 -8.74 8.42
C ALA A 222 -6.23 -9.24 7.97
N ASN A 223 -6.86 -8.54 7.04
CA ASN A 223 -8.16 -8.94 6.51
C ASN A 223 -8.10 -10.25 5.72
N ARG A 224 -7.02 -10.48 4.97
CA ARG A 224 -6.81 -11.74 4.25
C ARG A 224 -6.63 -12.92 5.21
N LEU A 225 -5.79 -12.78 6.22
CA LEU A 225 -5.59 -13.80 7.24
C LEU A 225 -6.88 -14.05 8.02
N LEU A 226 -7.62 -13.02 8.39
CA LEU A 226 -8.93 -13.14 9.05
C LEU A 226 -9.87 -14.05 8.26
N ARG A 227 -9.99 -13.87 6.93
CA ARG A 227 -10.82 -14.73 6.09
C ARG A 227 -10.36 -16.19 6.10
N ARG A 228 -9.07 -16.44 6.03
CA ARG A 228 -8.53 -17.82 6.06
C ARG A 228 -8.71 -18.48 7.43
N VAL A 229 -8.54 -17.71 8.50
CA VAL A 229 -8.80 -18.21 9.86
C VAL A 229 -10.29 -18.48 10.06
N ARG A 230 -11.19 -17.64 9.50
CA ARG A 230 -12.63 -17.91 9.49
C ARG A 230 -12.94 -19.25 8.80
N ASP A 231 -12.43 -19.45 7.57
CA ASP A 231 -12.67 -20.67 6.82
C ASP A 231 -12.21 -21.90 7.61
N TYR A 232 -11.08 -21.80 8.32
CA TYR A 232 -10.61 -22.85 9.22
C TYR A 232 -11.53 -23.06 10.43
N ALA A 233 -11.97 -21.96 11.07
CA ALA A 233 -12.85 -22.03 12.23
C ALA A 233 -14.22 -22.65 11.90
N GLU A 234 -14.77 -22.35 10.73
CA GLU A 234 -16.02 -22.93 10.23
C GLU A 234 -15.93 -24.45 10.02
N VAL A 235 -14.78 -24.95 9.53
CA VAL A 235 -14.59 -26.37 9.18
C VAL A 235 -14.07 -27.20 10.34
N LYS A 236 -13.16 -26.67 11.16
CA LYS A 236 -12.43 -27.40 12.19
C LYS A 236 -12.83 -27.05 13.62
N ALA A 237 -13.65 -26.04 13.80
CA ALA A 237 -14.15 -25.58 15.10
C ALA A 237 -15.65 -25.30 15.01
N ASN A 238 -16.17 -24.54 15.96
CA ASN A 238 -17.60 -24.15 16.03
C ASN A 238 -17.89 -22.77 15.42
N GLY A 239 -17.03 -22.30 14.52
CA GLY A 239 -17.17 -20.97 13.86
C GLY A 239 -16.70 -19.79 14.70
N VAL A 240 -16.14 -20.02 15.90
CA VAL A 240 -15.58 -18.96 16.75
C VAL A 240 -14.06 -18.91 16.57
N ILE A 241 -13.54 -17.72 16.29
CA ILE A 241 -12.10 -17.48 16.17
C ILE A 241 -11.53 -17.16 17.56
N THR A 242 -10.90 -18.15 18.17
CA THR A 242 -10.13 -18.02 19.41
C THR A 242 -8.65 -17.89 19.08
N GLU A 243 -7.80 -17.61 20.08
CA GLU A 243 -6.35 -17.62 19.94
C GLU A 243 -5.83 -18.96 19.38
N ILE A 244 -6.28 -20.07 19.97
CA ILE A 244 -5.85 -21.44 19.58
C ILE A 244 -6.22 -21.70 18.12
N ILE A 245 -7.42 -21.36 17.70
CA ILE A 245 -7.87 -21.53 16.32
C ILE A 245 -7.05 -20.65 15.37
N SER A 246 -6.75 -19.42 15.75
CA SER A 246 -5.91 -18.52 14.96
C SER A 246 -4.51 -19.10 14.77
N VAL A 247 -3.87 -19.57 15.84
CA VAL A 247 -2.54 -20.20 15.76
C VAL A 247 -2.56 -21.42 14.84
N GLN A 248 -3.51 -22.34 15.02
CA GLN A 248 -3.61 -23.57 14.22
C GLN A 248 -3.85 -23.26 12.73
N ALA A 249 -4.72 -22.32 12.43
CA ALA A 249 -5.01 -21.90 11.06
C ALA A 249 -3.78 -21.24 10.41
N LEU A 250 -3.10 -20.34 11.10
CA LEU A 250 -1.95 -19.61 10.58
C LEU A 250 -0.73 -20.54 10.41
N ASP A 251 -0.55 -21.51 11.29
CA ASP A 251 0.50 -22.54 11.16
C ASP A 251 0.22 -23.48 9.96
N MET A 252 -1.04 -23.87 9.73
CA MET A 252 -1.45 -24.59 8.52
C MET A 252 -1.14 -23.79 7.24
N LEU A 253 -1.29 -22.48 7.28
CA LEU A 253 -0.95 -21.57 6.19
C LEU A 253 0.55 -21.28 6.07
N ARG A 254 1.36 -21.83 6.96
CA ARG A 254 2.82 -21.63 7.05
C ARG A 254 3.23 -20.16 7.21
N VAL A 255 2.40 -19.38 7.88
CA VAL A 255 2.71 -18.01 8.32
C VAL A 255 3.28 -18.11 9.73
N ASP A 256 4.53 -17.76 9.91
CA ASP A 256 5.20 -17.89 11.21
C ASP A 256 4.84 -16.75 12.19
N THR A 257 5.43 -16.77 13.37
CA THR A 257 5.15 -15.81 14.45
C THR A 257 5.53 -14.36 14.12
N ASN A 258 6.40 -14.15 13.14
CA ASN A 258 6.78 -12.82 12.62
C ASN A 258 6.01 -12.43 11.35
N GLY A 259 5.04 -13.26 10.94
CA GLY A 259 4.27 -13.04 9.72
C GLY A 259 5.04 -13.38 8.44
N PHE A 260 6.13 -14.14 8.52
CA PHE A 260 6.86 -14.55 7.32
C PHE A 260 6.18 -15.75 6.67
N ASP A 261 5.98 -15.63 5.37
CA ASP A 261 5.51 -16.74 4.54
C ASP A 261 6.68 -17.55 3.94
N ALA A 262 6.34 -18.48 3.06
CA ALA A 262 7.34 -19.32 2.40
C ALA A 262 8.33 -18.49 1.55
N LEU A 263 7.89 -17.36 0.98
CA LEU A 263 8.72 -16.55 0.11
C LEU A 263 9.70 -15.67 0.90
N ASP A 264 9.27 -15.09 2.02
CA ASP A 264 10.16 -14.37 2.93
C ASP A 264 11.28 -15.28 3.43
N ARG A 265 10.91 -16.49 3.89
CA ARG A 265 11.88 -17.49 4.33
C ARG A 265 12.82 -17.92 3.21
N LYS A 266 12.30 -18.11 1.99
CA LYS A 266 13.11 -18.44 0.81
C LYS A 266 14.12 -17.35 0.51
N LEU A 267 13.71 -16.07 0.58
CA LEU A 267 14.60 -14.93 0.37
C LEU A 267 15.70 -14.86 1.41
N LEU A 268 15.36 -14.92 2.70
CA LEU A 268 16.32 -14.85 3.80
C LEU A 268 17.29 -16.04 3.78
N MET A 269 16.77 -17.27 3.56
CA MET A 269 17.60 -18.48 3.45
C MET A 269 18.52 -18.43 2.24
N ALA A 270 18.06 -17.98 1.08
CA ALA A 270 18.91 -17.80 -0.10
C ALA A 270 20.05 -16.80 0.18
N MET A 271 19.77 -15.72 0.90
CA MET A 271 20.83 -14.78 1.31
C MET A 271 21.84 -15.39 2.27
N ILE A 272 21.40 -16.21 3.23
CA ILE A 272 22.25 -16.87 4.20
C ILE A 272 23.09 -17.98 3.54
N ASP A 273 22.44 -18.92 2.84
CA ASP A 273 23.07 -20.13 2.35
C ASP A 273 23.92 -19.89 1.09
N ASN A 274 23.39 -19.14 0.12
CA ASN A 274 24.04 -18.96 -1.18
C ASN A 274 25.01 -17.76 -1.20
N PHE A 275 24.80 -16.78 -0.33
CA PHE A 275 25.54 -15.51 -0.36
C PHE A 275 26.21 -15.16 0.98
N SER A 276 26.28 -16.12 1.92
CA SER A 276 26.91 -15.93 3.24
C SER A 276 26.42 -14.70 4.00
N GLY A 277 25.12 -14.38 3.85
CA GLY A 277 24.48 -13.21 4.45
C GLY A 277 24.60 -11.91 3.67
N GLY A 278 25.27 -11.91 2.52
CA GLY A 278 25.44 -10.73 1.66
C GLY A 278 26.80 -10.02 1.83
N PRO A 279 27.00 -8.87 1.18
CA PRO A 279 26.01 -8.08 0.39
C PRO A 279 25.67 -8.70 -0.97
N VAL A 280 24.40 -8.68 -1.35
CA VAL A 280 23.91 -9.23 -2.61
C VAL A 280 22.98 -8.25 -3.34
N GLY A 281 23.13 -8.17 -4.66
CA GLY A 281 22.33 -7.29 -5.52
C GLY A 281 20.89 -7.81 -5.68
N LEU A 282 19.95 -6.90 -5.94
CA LEU A 282 18.53 -7.23 -6.07
C LEU A 282 18.25 -8.20 -7.23
N ASP A 283 18.88 -7.99 -8.38
CA ASP A 283 18.71 -8.84 -9.56
C ASP A 283 19.22 -10.27 -9.33
N THR A 284 20.33 -10.39 -8.59
CA THR A 284 20.88 -11.68 -8.17
C THR A 284 19.94 -12.42 -7.22
N LEU A 285 19.31 -11.69 -6.27
CA LEU A 285 18.31 -12.26 -5.38
C LEU A 285 17.07 -12.70 -6.13
N ALA A 286 16.58 -11.87 -7.07
CA ALA A 286 15.43 -12.18 -7.90
C ALA A 286 15.63 -13.48 -8.68
N ALA A 287 16.79 -13.63 -9.31
CA ALA A 287 17.18 -14.87 -10.00
C ALA A 287 17.30 -16.06 -9.03
N ALA A 288 17.92 -15.88 -7.86
CA ALA A 288 18.14 -16.95 -6.89
C ALA A 288 16.84 -17.55 -6.32
N ILE A 289 15.82 -16.71 -6.12
CA ILE A 289 14.52 -17.16 -5.60
C ILE A 289 13.47 -17.37 -6.68
N ASN A 290 13.81 -17.15 -7.96
CA ASN A 290 12.93 -17.19 -9.11
C ASN A 290 11.67 -16.32 -8.93
N GLU A 291 11.91 -15.03 -8.65
CA GLU A 291 10.88 -14.02 -8.45
C GLU A 291 11.21 -12.75 -9.23
N GLU A 292 10.19 -11.94 -9.49
CA GLU A 292 10.40 -10.63 -10.09
C GLU A 292 11.08 -9.67 -9.12
N ARG A 293 11.99 -8.83 -9.64
CA ARG A 293 12.65 -7.77 -8.89
C ARG A 293 11.66 -6.89 -8.13
N GLY A 294 10.56 -6.48 -8.79
CA GLY A 294 9.52 -5.65 -8.21
C GLY A 294 8.83 -6.30 -7.00
N THR A 295 8.62 -7.62 -7.04
CA THR A 295 8.05 -8.35 -5.90
C THR A 295 8.95 -8.26 -4.67
N ILE A 296 10.26 -8.40 -4.85
CA ILE A 296 11.20 -8.27 -3.72
C ILE A 296 11.19 -6.83 -3.20
N GLU A 297 11.31 -5.86 -4.08
CA GLU A 297 11.49 -4.45 -3.73
C GLU A 297 10.24 -3.81 -3.10
N ASP A 298 9.04 -4.17 -3.59
CA ASP A 298 7.80 -3.55 -3.17
C ASP A 298 7.04 -4.33 -2.08
N VAL A 299 7.21 -5.67 -2.03
CA VAL A 299 6.40 -6.52 -1.15
C VAL A 299 7.20 -7.13 -0.01
N LEU A 300 8.38 -7.70 -0.28
CA LEU A 300 9.16 -8.44 0.73
C LEU A 300 10.07 -7.50 1.53
N GLU A 301 10.90 -6.75 0.82
CA GLU A 301 11.97 -5.95 1.40
C GLU A 301 11.48 -4.88 2.39
N PRO A 302 10.38 -4.13 2.16
CA PRO A 302 9.96 -3.06 3.08
C PRO A 302 9.70 -3.55 4.49
N TYR A 303 9.03 -4.69 4.64
CA TYR A 303 8.75 -5.27 5.94
C TYR A 303 10.00 -5.86 6.60
N LEU A 304 10.83 -6.60 5.84
CA LEU A 304 12.07 -7.16 6.33
C LEU A 304 13.08 -6.11 6.79
N LEU A 305 13.14 -4.96 6.10
CA LEU A 305 13.93 -3.80 6.50
C LEU A 305 13.42 -3.20 7.81
N GLN A 306 12.11 -2.95 7.89
CA GLN A 306 11.49 -2.36 9.08
C GLN A 306 11.67 -3.24 10.31
N GLN A 307 11.53 -4.55 10.14
CA GLN A 307 11.72 -5.51 11.22
C GLN A 307 13.20 -5.79 11.53
N GLY A 308 14.12 -5.19 10.78
CA GLY A 308 15.55 -5.33 11.02
C GLY A 308 16.14 -6.69 10.65
N PHE A 309 15.49 -7.47 9.77
CA PHE A 309 16.02 -8.75 9.28
C PHE A 309 17.03 -8.60 8.15
N ILE A 310 16.91 -7.54 7.37
CA ILE A 310 17.86 -7.15 6.33
C ILE A 310 18.24 -5.69 6.45
N MET A 311 19.36 -5.31 5.84
CA MET A 311 19.80 -3.92 5.70
C MET A 311 20.17 -3.64 4.24
N ARG A 312 19.95 -2.39 3.80
CA ARG A 312 20.46 -1.89 2.52
C ARG A 312 21.86 -1.28 2.72
N THR A 313 22.78 -1.68 1.88
CA THR A 313 24.13 -1.10 1.80
C THR A 313 24.39 -0.64 0.37
N PRO A 314 25.40 0.21 0.11
CA PRO A 314 25.79 0.60 -1.25
C PRO A 314 26.16 -0.59 -2.16
N ARG A 315 26.58 -1.71 -1.57
CA ARG A 315 26.96 -2.95 -2.29
C ARG A 315 25.79 -3.91 -2.49
N GLY A 316 24.65 -3.69 -1.85
CA GLY A 316 23.48 -4.59 -1.90
C GLY A 316 22.84 -4.83 -0.54
N ARG A 317 22.04 -5.89 -0.46
CA ARG A 317 21.28 -6.29 0.74
C ARG A 317 22.13 -7.22 1.60
N VAL A 318 22.06 -7.03 2.91
CA VAL A 318 22.76 -7.83 3.91
C VAL A 318 21.78 -8.33 4.95
N VAL A 319 21.89 -9.60 5.32
CA VAL A 319 21.10 -10.21 6.39
C VAL A 319 21.67 -9.79 7.74
N THR A 320 20.81 -9.48 8.70
CA THR A 320 21.20 -9.10 10.06
C THR A 320 21.37 -10.29 10.97
N GLN A 321 21.94 -10.07 12.15
CA GLN A 321 22.03 -11.09 13.20
C GLN A 321 20.66 -11.65 13.58
N GLN A 322 19.61 -10.81 13.58
CA GLN A 322 18.24 -11.20 13.93
C GLN A 322 17.70 -12.27 12.98
N ALA A 323 18.02 -12.22 11.69
CA ALA A 323 17.57 -13.23 10.74
C ALA A 323 18.22 -14.60 10.99
N TYR A 324 19.52 -14.64 11.33
CA TYR A 324 20.16 -15.89 11.72
C TYR A 324 19.52 -16.51 12.97
N LEU A 325 19.27 -15.68 14.00
CA LEU A 325 18.63 -16.15 15.23
C LEU A 325 17.21 -16.65 14.99
N HIS A 326 16.46 -16.02 14.09
CA HIS A 326 15.10 -16.46 13.72
C HIS A 326 15.09 -17.89 13.15
N PHE A 327 16.11 -18.27 12.37
CA PHE A 327 16.25 -19.63 11.85
C PHE A 327 17.03 -20.58 12.79
N GLY A 328 17.33 -20.17 14.02
CA GLY A 328 18.11 -20.98 14.97
C GLY A 328 19.59 -21.13 14.59
N MET A 329 20.09 -20.28 13.69
CA MET A 329 21.47 -20.31 13.22
C MET A 329 22.37 -19.38 14.02
N LYS A 330 23.65 -19.73 14.13
CA LYS A 330 24.64 -18.83 14.74
C LYS A 330 25.07 -17.78 13.71
N PRO A 331 24.97 -16.47 14.03
CA PRO A 331 25.46 -15.43 13.13
C PRO A 331 26.99 -15.53 12.97
N PRO A 332 27.53 -15.24 11.77
CA PRO A 332 28.99 -15.20 11.56
C PRO A 332 29.62 -14.10 12.43
N LYS A 333 30.82 -14.33 12.91
CA LYS A 333 31.56 -13.40 13.78
C LYS A 333 31.77 -12.01 13.17
N SER A 334 31.77 -11.89 11.86
CA SER A 334 31.91 -10.64 11.12
C SER A 334 30.67 -9.73 11.21
N LEU A 335 29.52 -10.22 11.62
CA LEU A 335 28.30 -9.42 11.85
C LEU A 335 28.24 -8.79 13.25
N GLY A 336 29.16 -9.14 14.15
CA GLY A 336 29.26 -8.61 15.52
C GLY A 336 30.06 -7.33 15.70
N VAL A 337 30.58 -6.74 14.62
CA VAL A 337 31.36 -5.49 14.66
C VAL A 337 30.67 -4.41 13.83
N SER A 338 29.58 -3.86 14.32
CA SER A 338 29.11 -2.55 13.89
C SER A 338 28.74 -1.70 15.09
N GLY A 339 29.78 -1.42 15.89
CA GLY A 339 29.78 -0.49 17.01
C GLY A 339 30.71 0.71 16.82
N ASP A 340 31.42 0.82 15.70
CA ASP A 340 32.33 1.95 15.48
C ASP A 340 32.33 2.33 13.98
N LEU A 341 31.33 3.11 13.56
CA LEU A 341 31.29 3.79 12.27
C LEU A 341 31.24 5.33 12.42
N PHE A 342 31.65 5.83 13.62
CA PHE A 342 31.87 7.25 13.85
C PHE A 342 33.15 7.41 14.72
N GLU A 343 34.30 7.16 14.12
CA GLU A 343 35.57 7.83 14.40
C GLU A 343 36.12 8.43 13.12
#